data_c2c443008d5984679ff668d2e9e069b3
#
_entry.id   c2c443008d5984679ff668d2e9e069b3
#
_cell.length_a   1.000
_cell.length_b   1.000
_cell.length_c   1.000
_cell.angle_alpha   90.00
_cell.angle_beta   90.00
_cell.angle_gamma   90.00
#
_symmetry.space_group_name_H-M   'P 1'
#
loop_
_entity.id
_entity.type
_entity.pdbx_description
1 polymer ?
#
loop_
_entity_poly.entity_id
_entity_poly.type
_entity_poly.pdbx_seq_one_letter_code
_entity_poly.pdbx_strand_id
1 'polypeptide(L)'
;MENQQIEKYIEKLVEISREKQKKLEDILFLTRAQSKAIEEDGIENLGKLLDDKQKKINEINKSDEEFYMYYEKIKEKYSVESLENLEISDIKDVKELQEVIGSIKKILQEISGLEKENNEKVKEILEDLSGKIKKINQGKKASNVYSPDSGTNAVSFFIDKKK
;
A
#
# COMPACT_ATOMS: atom_id res chain seq x y z
N MET A 1 38.76 -2.91 -7.12
CA MET A 1 38.17 -3.65 -5.97
C MET A 1 36.98 -2.95 -5.35
N GLU A 2 37.04 -1.66 -5.10
CA GLU A 2 35.89 -0.93 -4.54
C GLU A 2 34.69 -0.94 -5.49
N ASN A 3 34.90 -0.82 -6.80
CA ASN A 3 33.83 -0.83 -7.79
C ASN A 3 33.08 -2.15 -7.86
N GLN A 4 33.75 -3.28 -7.66
CA GLN A 4 33.10 -4.60 -7.68
C GLN A 4 32.15 -4.79 -6.51
N GLN A 5 32.50 -4.28 -5.35
CA GLN A 5 31.65 -4.36 -4.18
C GLN A 5 30.38 -3.50 -4.33
N ILE A 6 30.55 -2.32 -4.91
CA ILE A 6 29.44 -1.42 -5.19
C ILE A 6 28.50 -2.00 -6.25
N GLU A 7 29.05 -2.60 -7.30
CA GLU A 7 28.26 -3.29 -8.30
C GLU A 7 27.40 -4.40 -7.69
N LYS A 8 27.94 -5.14 -6.74
CA LYS A 8 27.19 -6.16 -6.00
C LYS A 8 26.07 -5.56 -5.17
N TYR A 9 26.32 -4.44 -4.51
CA TYR A 9 25.30 -3.76 -3.73
C TYR A 9 24.16 -3.24 -4.63
N ILE A 10 24.51 -2.66 -5.78
CA ILE A 10 23.53 -2.17 -6.74
C ILE A 10 22.74 -3.33 -7.35
N GLU A 11 23.39 -4.43 -7.66
CA GLU A 11 22.72 -5.64 -8.12
C GLU A 11 21.69 -6.13 -7.10
N LYS A 12 22.06 -6.12 -5.82
CA LYS A 12 21.12 -6.46 -4.74
C LYS A 12 19.94 -5.48 -4.66
N LEU A 13 20.21 -4.18 -4.79
CA LEU A 13 19.16 -3.17 -4.81
C LEU A 13 18.20 -3.36 -5.98
N VAL A 14 18.70 -3.70 -7.16
CA VAL A 14 17.87 -4.00 -8.33
C VAL A 14 16.98 -5.20 -8.05
N GLU A 15 17.56 -6.28 -7.53
CA GLU A 15 16.82 -7.50 -7.19
C GLU A 15 15.70 -7.23 -6.19
N ILE A 16 16.02 -6.54 -5.09
CA ILE A 16 15.04 -6.17 -4.07
C ILE A 16 13.95 -5.28 -4.64
N SER A 17 14.33 -4.30 -5.46
CA SER A 17 13.40 -3.36 -6.08
C SER A 17 12.44 -4.04 -7.07
N ARG A 18 12.94 -5.01 -7.85
CA ARG A 18 12.09 -5.79 -8.76
C ARG A 18 11.07 -6.62 -8.01
N GLU A 19 11.48 -7.24 -6.92
CA GLU A 19 10.56 -7.99 -6.06
C GLU A 19 9.51 -7.08 -5.43
N LYS A 20 9.94 -5.90 -4.97
CA LYS A 20 9.02 -4.88 -4.44
C LYS A 20 8.02 -4.44 -5.51
N GLN A 21 8.48 -4.22 -6.73
CA GLN A 21 7.61 -3.85 -7.84
C GLN A 21 6.51 -4.90 -8.06
N LYS A 22 6.87 -6.18 -8.09
CA LYS A 22 5.91 -7.28 -8.24
C LYS A 22 4.87 -7.29 -7.12
N LYS A 23 5.32 -7.12 -5.89
CA LYS A 23 4.42 -7.07 -4.73
C LYS A 23 3.50 -5.86 -4.77
N LEU A 24 3.99 -4.73 -5.24
CA LEU A 24 3.18 -3.53 -5.43
C LEU A 24 2.16 -3.72 -6.54
N GLU A 25 2.50 -4.43 -7.62
CA GLU A 25 1.54 -4.79 -8.66
C GLU A 25 0.43 -5.67 -8.10
N ASP A 26 0.76 -6.61 -7.22
CA ASP A 26 -0.23 -7.42 -6.51
C ASP A 26 -1.13 -6.57 -5.61
N ILE A 27 -0.55 -5.61 -4.90
CA ILE A 27 -1.31 -4.66 -4.07
C ILE A 27 -2.24 -3.81 -4.94
N LEU A 28 -1.77 -3.35 -6.09
CA LEU A 28 -2.59 -2.60 -7.03
C LEU A 28 -3.78 -3.43 -7.51
N PHE A 29 -3.55 -4.70 -7.85
CA PHE A 29 -4.61 -5.62 -8.23
C PHE A 29 -5.63 -5.79 -7.09
N LEU A 30 -5.17 -5.99 -5.86
CA LEU A 30 -6.03 -6.13 -4.69
C LEU A 30 -6.81 -4.84 -4.40
N THR A 31 -6.19 -3.69 -4.62
CA THR A 31 -6.84 -2.39 -4.42
C THR A 31 -7.94 -2.16 -5.46
N ARG A 32 -7.73 -2.58 -6.70
CA ARG A 32 -8.77 -2.54 -7.74
C ARG A 32 -9.91 -3.51 -7.43
N ALA A 33 -9.59 -4.71 -6.95
CA ALA A 33 -10.59 -5.67 -6.51
C ALA A 33 -11.41 -5.12 -5.34
N GLN A 34 -10.78 -4.38 -4.45
CA GLN A 34 -11.40 -3.69 -3.34
C GLN A 34 -12.38 -2.61 -3.83
N SER A 35 -11.98 -1.82 -4.83
CA SER A 35 -12.84 -0.82 -5.46
C SER A 35 -14.10 -1.47 -6.04
N LYS A 36 -13.92 -2.57 -6.74
CA LYS A 36 -15.02 -3.34 -7.33
C LYS A 36 -15.96 -3.90 -6.27
N ALA A 37 -15.39 -4.47 -5.20
CA ALA A 37 -16.20 -5.01 -4.09
C ALA A 37 -17.04 -3.93 -3.42
N ILE A 38 -16.51 -2.73 -3.26
CA ILE A 38 -17.23 -1.59 -2.69
C ILE A 38 -18.39 -1.17 -3.60
N GLU A 39 -18.18 -1.11 -4.93
CA GLU A 39 -19.21 -0.72 -5.89
C GLU A 39 -20.32 -1.76 -6.03
N GLU A 40 -19.99 -3.03 -5.92
CA GLU A 40 -20.94 -4.15 -6.11
C GLU A 40 -21.57 -4.66 -4.80
N ASP A 41 -21.44 -3.92 -3.70
CA ASP A 41 -21.88 -4.34 -2.36
C ASP A 41 -21.25 -5.66 -1.89
N GLY A 42 -20.09 -6.00 -2.43
CA GLY A 42 -19.31 -7.18 -2.03
C GLY A 42 -18.51 -6.97 -0.77
N ILE A 43 -19.08 -6.32 0.23
CA ILE A 43 -18.41 -5.96 1.49
C ILE A 43 -17.87 -7.19 2.22
N GLU A 44 -18.48 -8.33 2.03
CA GLU A 44 -18.04 -9.60 2.64
C GLU A 44 -16.61 -9.98 2.26
N ASN A 45 -16.17 -9.61 1.06
CA ASN A 45 -14.82 -9.92 0.57
C ASN A 45 -13.77 -8.89 0.98
N LEU A 46 -14.18 -7.72 1.48
CA LEU A 46 -13.24 -6.65 1.84
C LEU A 46 -12.25 -7.06 2.92
N GLY A 47 -12.70 -7.80 3.93
CA GLY A 47 -11.83 -8.25 5.01
C GLY A 47 -10.69 -9.11 4.51
N LYS A 48 -10.98 -10.06 3.63
CA LYS A 48 -9.96 -10.92 3.04
C LYS A 48 -8.98 -10.14 2.15
N LEU A 49 -9.50 -9.23 1.33
CA LEU A 49 -8.67 -8.38 0.46
C LEU A 49 -7.72 -7.52 1.29
N LEU A 50 -8.20 -6.96 2.40
CA LEU A 50 -7.37 -6.16 3.30
C LEU A 50 -6.30 -7.00 3.98
N ASP A 51 -6.63 -8.20 4.40
CA ASP A 51 -5.67 -9.12 5.02
C ASP A 51 -4.57 -9.53 4.02
N ASP A 52 -4.94 -9.84 2.79
CA ASP A 52 -4.00 -10.18 1.73
C ASP A 52 -3.07 -8.99 1.42
N LYS A 53 -3.62 -7.78 1.35
CA LYS A 53 -2.83 -6.56 1.18
C LYS A 53 -1.86 -6.36 2.33
N GLN A 54 -2.31 -6.56 3.56
CA GLN A 54 -1.47 -6.36 4.74
C GLN A 54 -0.29 -7.32 4.75
N LYS A 55 -0.48 -8.56 4.33
CA LYS A 55 0.61 -9.52 4.19
C LYS A 55 1.66 -9.03 3.21
N LYS A 56 1.23 -8.51 2.06
CA LYS A 56 2.13 -7.96 1.04
C LYS A 56 2.88 -6.74 1.57
N ILE A 57 2.19 -5.85 2.27
CA ILE A 57 2.80 -4.67 2.89
C ILE A 57 3.87 -5.08 3.90
N ASN A 58 3.60 -6.09 4.73
CA ASN A 58 4.57 -6.60 5.70
C ASN A 58 5.82 -7.16 5.00
N GLU A 59 5.64 -7.88 3.90
CA GLU A 59 6.76 -8.41 3.11
C GLU A 59 7.59 -7.27 2.50
N ILE A 60 6.93 -6.24 1.99
CA ILE A 60 7.59 -5.05 1.44
C ILE A 60 8.39 -4.32 2.53
N ASN A 61 7.83 -4.16 3.71
CA ASN A 61 8.52 -3.50 4.82
C ASN A 61 9.82 -4.21 5.19
N LYS A 62 9.84 -5.53 5.17
CA LYS A 62 11.06 -6.31 5.38
C LYS A 62 12.07 -6.08 4.27
N SER A 63 11.61 -6.07 3.03
CA SER A 63 12.47 -5.79 1.87
C SER A 63 13.03 -4.37 1.92
N ASP A 64 12.25 -3.42 2.37
CA ASP A 64 12.68 -2.02 2.50
C ASP A 64 13.79 -1.86 3.55
N GLU A 65 13.75 -2.61 4.63
CA GLU A 65 14.83 -2.62 5.61
C GLU A 65 16.14 -3.11 5.00
N GLU A 66 16.07 -4.19 4.22
CA GLU A 66 17.22 -4.73 3.52
C GLU A 66 17.74 -3.76 2.45
N PHE A 67 16.84 -3.17 1.68
CA PHE A 67 17.18 -2.15 0.69
C PHE A 67 17.92 -0.97 1.34
N TYR A 68 17.40 -0.47 2.45
CA TYR A 68 17.99 0.65 3.17
C TYR A 68 19.41 0.34 3.64
N MET A 69 19.66 -0.87 4.08
CA MET A 69 20.99 -1.31 4.54
C MET A 69 22.04 -1.20 3.41
N TYR A 70 21.71 -1.70 2.21
CA TYR A 70 22.60 -1.60 1.06
C TYR A 70 22.71 -0.17 0.54
N TYR A 71 21.62 0.56 0.54
CA TYR A 71 21.55 1.95 0.12
C TYR A 71 22.48 2.83 0.96
N GLU A 72 22.44 2.68 2.27
CA GLU A 72 23.31 3.43 3.19
C GLU A 72 24.80 3.13 2.95
N LYS A 73 25.14 1.88 2.67
CA LYS A 73 26.51 1.51 2.35
C LYS A 73 27.03 2.20 1.09
N ILE A 74 26.19 2.33 0.08
CA ILE A 74 26.52 3.03 -1.17
C ILE A 74 26.66 4.52 -0.92
N LYS A 75 25.76 5.12 -0.18
CA LYS A 75 25.80 6.55 0.16
C LYS A 75 27.08 6.91 0.91
N GLU A 76 27.48 6.10 1.87
CA GLU A 76 28.71 6.31 2.61
C GLU A 76 29.93 6.33 1.72
N LYS A 77 30.02 5.39 0.75
CA LYS A 77 31.16 5.31 -0.14
C LYS A 77 31.27 6.48 -1.11
N TYR A 78 30.13 7.00 -1.59
CA TYR A 78 30.12 8.07 -2.59
C TYR A 78 29.84 9.45 -2.01
N SER A 79 29.56 9.54 -0.71
CA SER A 79 29.21 10.80 -0.03
C SER A 79 28.08 11.55 -0.74
N VAL A 80 27.07 10.82 -1.25
CA VAL A 80 25.90 11.37 -1.90
C VAL A 80 24.66 11.19 -1.03
N GLU A 81 23.73 12.14 -1.12
CA GLU A 81 22.51 12.10 -0.33
C GLU A 81 21.42 11.21 -0.94
N SER A 82 21.48 10.97 -2.26
CA SER A 82 20.47 10.20 -2.97
C SER A 82 21.11 9.46 -4.14
N LEU A 83 20.61 8.27 -4.43
CA LEU A 83 21.01 7.51 -5.63
C LEU A 83 20.71 8.26 -6.92
N GLU A 84 19.74 9.17 -6.91
CA GLU A 84 19.42 10.03 -8.06
C GLU A 84 20.55 11.00 -8.39
N ASN A 85 21.36 11.34 -7.40
CA ASN A 85 22.51 12.23 -7.55
C ASN A 85 23.80 11.49 -7.99
N LEU A 86 23.72 10.17 -8.11
CA LEU A 86 24.84 9.40 -8.64
C LEU A 86 24.93 9.58 -10.15
N GLU A 87 25.82 10.46 -10.59
CA GLU A 87 26.17 10.59 -12.00
C GLU A 87 27.14 9.48 -12.40
N ILE A 88 26.76 8.23 -12.19
CA ILE A 88 27.67 7.14 -12.49
C ILE A 88 27.07 6.29 -13.59
N SER A 89 27.27 6.77 -14.80
CA SER A 89 26.99 6.01 -16.01
C SER A 89 27.88 4.76 -16.13
N ASP A 90 28.97 4.71 -15.35
CA ASP A 90 29.97 3.65 -15.44
C ASP A 90 29.67 2.46 -14.53
N ILE A 91 28.76 2.59 -13.57
CA ILE A 91 28.39 1.47 -12.71
C ILE A 91 27.25 0.70 -13.36
N LYS A 92 27.49 -0.59 -13.53
CA LYS A 92 26.49 -1.51 -14.06
C LYS A 92 25.23 -1.48 -13.21
N ASP A 93 24.09 -1.52 -13.87
CA ASP A 93 22.77 -1.62 -13.28
C ASP A 93 22.24 -0.37 -12.57
N VAL A 94 22.99 0.73 -12.49
CA VAL A 94 22.47 1.97 -11.89
C VAL A 94 21.26 2.49 -12.67
N LYS A 95 21.35 2.48 -14.00
CA LYS A 95 20.26 2.93 -14.86
C LYS A 95 19.02 2.05 -14.69
N GLU A 96 19.22 0.74 -14.61
CA GLU A 96 18.15 -0.22 -14.37
C GLU A 96 17.49 0.03 -13.02
N LEU A 97 18.28 0.26 -11.98
CA LEU A 97 17.76 0.59 -10.65
C LEU A 97 16.90 1.85 -10.69
N GLN A 98 17.36 2.90 -11.36
CA GLN A 98 16.62 4.14 -11.52
C GLN A 98 15.29 3.94 -12.25
N GLU A 99 15.28 3.12 -13.29
CA GLU A 99 14.07 2.77 -14.04
C GLU A 99 13.06 2.01 -13.18
N VAL A 100 13.52 1.04 -12.41
CA VAL A 100 12.66 0.26 -11.51
C VAL A 100 12.07 1.16 -10.42
N ILE A 101 12.88 2.01 -9.81
CA ILE A 101 12.41 2.97 -8.80
C ILE A 101 11.36 3.91 -9.39
N GLY A 102 11.57 4.38 -10.61
CA GLY A 102 10.59 5.21 -11.32
C GLY A 102 9.26 4.48 -11.53
N SER A 103 9.30 3.21 -11.91
CA SER A 103 8.12 2.37 -12.06
C SER A 103 7.40 2.16 -10.74
N ILE A 104 8.15 1.93 -9.66
CA ILE A 104 7.59 1.80 -8.30
C ILE A 104 6.84 3.07 -7.90
N LYS A 105 7.42 4.24 -8.14
CA LYS A 105 6.77 5.52 -7.84
C LYS A 105 5.44 5.67 -8.55
N LYS A 106 5.36 5.28 -9.82
CA LYS A 106 4.12 5.34 -10.61
C LYS A 106 3.05 4.41 -10.02
N ILE A 107 3.43 3.18 -9.67
CA ILE A 107 2.50 2.22 -9.07
C ILE A 107 1.98 2.75 -7.73
N LEU A 108 2.86 3.29 -6.90
CA LEU A 108 2.47 3.88 -5.62
C LEU A 108 1.50 5.03 -5.78
N GLN A 109 1.67 5.87 -6.80
CA GLN A 109 0.74 6.95 -7.10
C GLN A 109 -0.63 6.44 -7.50
N GLU A 110 -0.70 5.39 -8.32
CA GLU A 110 -1.97 4.76 -8.69
C GLU A 110 -2.68 4.16 -7.47
N ILE A 111 -1.93 3.42 -6.65
CA ILE A 111 -2.48 2.83 -5.42
C ILE A 111 -3.03 3.92 -4.51
N SER A 112 -2.26 4.99 -4.31
CA SER A 112 -2.66 6.11 -3.46
C SER A 112 -3.95 6.77 -3.94
N GLY A 113 -4.08 6.99 -5.25
CA GLY A 113 -5.30 7.55 -5.84
C GLY A 113 -6.51 6.65 -5.63
N LEU A 114 -6.37 5.35 -5.86
CA LEU A 114 -7.43 4.38 -5.65
C LEU A 114 -7.81 4.24 -4.17
N GLU A 115 -6.82 4.24 -3.28
CA GLU A 115 -7.07 4.20 -1.84
C GLU A 115 -7.89 5.39 -1.37
N LYS A 116 -7.58 6.57 -1.88
CA LYS A 116 -8.34 7.79 -1.57
C LYS A 116 -9.79 7.68 -2.02
N GLU A 117 -10.02 7.24 -3.26
CA GLU A 117 -11.36 7.03 -3.79
C GLU A 117 -12.13 5.98 -2.98
N ASN A 118 -11.48 4.88 -2.64
CA ASN A 118 -12.08 3.80 -1.85
C ASN A 118 -12.47 4.29 -0.47
N ASN A 119 -11.63 5.08 0.17
CA ASN A 119 -11.91 5.66 1.48
C ASN A 119 -13.11 6.60 1.44
N GLU A 120 -13.23 7.40 0.41
CA GLU A 120 -14.38 8.30 0.21
C GLU A 120 -15.68 7.51 0.04
N LYS A 121 -15.67 6.46 -0.76
CA LYS A 121 -16.83 5.58 -0.96
C LYS A 121 -17.23 4.86 0.31
N VAL A 122 -16.28 4.37 1.09
CA VAL A 122 -16.56 3.72 2.37
C VAL A 122 -17.17 4.71 3.35
N LYS A 123 -16.71 5.95 3.38
CA LYS A 123 -17.31 7.01 4.21
C LYS A 123 -18.78 7.27 3.83
N GLU A 124 -19.08 7.33 2.54
CA GLU A 124 -20.45 7.50 2.05
C GLU A 124 -21.33 6.35 2.52
N ILE A 125 -20.85 5.11 2.42
CA ILE A 125 -21.55 3.92 2.90
C ILE A 125 -21.83 4.02 4.40
N LEU A 126 -20.84 4.46 5.17
CA LEU A 126 -20.99 4.67 6.62
C LEU A 126 -22.04 5.71 6.94
N GLU A 127 -22.07 6.82 6.23
CA GLU A 127 -23.05 7.87 6.42
C GLU A 127 -24.45 7.38 6.08
N ASP A 128 -24.61 6.63 4.98
CA ASP A 128 -25.88 6.02 4.59
C ASP A 128 -26.39 5.04 5.65
N LEU A 129 -25.50 4.17 6.16
CA LEU A 129 -25.84 3.23 7.22
C LEU A 129 -26.26 3.95 8.49
N SER A 130 -25.53 4.99 8.87
CA SER A 130 -25.85 5.81 10.03
C SER A 130 -27.23 6.46 9.89
N GLY A 131 -27.54 6.98 8.70
CA GLY A 131 -28.86 7.56 8.39
C GLY A 131 -29.98 6.53 8.47
N LYS A 132 -29.76 5.32 7.93
CA LYS A 132 -30.72 4.22 7.99
C LYS A 132 -30.98 3.76 9.43
N ILE A 133 -29.92 3.66 10.23
CA ILE A 133 -30.02 3.31 11.64
C ILE A 133 -30.85 4.34 12.40
N LYS A 134 -30.61 5.63 12.16
CA LYS A 134 -31.41 6.71 12.76
C LYS A 134 -32.89 6.59 12.41
N LYS A 135 -33.21 6.33 11.14
CA LYS A 135 -34.59 6.14 10.69
C LYS A 135 -35.25 4.95 11.37
N ILE A 136 -34.55 3.83 11.50
CA ILE A 136 -35.06 2.63 12.19
C ILE A 136 -35.31 2.94 13.66
N ASN A 137 -34.38 3.62 14.33
CA ASN A 137 -34.54 3.99 15.73
C ASN A 137 -35.71 4.96 15.95
N GLN A 138 -35.90 5.90 15.04
CA GLN A 138 -37.04 6.81 15.08
C GLN A 138 -38.38 6.09 14.84
N GLY A 139 -38.37 5.10 13.92
CA GLY A 139 -39.58 4.30 13.64
C GLY A 139 -39.92 3.29 14.72
N LYS A 140 -38.97 2.91 15.56
CA LYS A 140 -39.17 1.89 16.61
C LYS A 140 -39.02 2.44 18.02
N LYS A 141 -39.65 3.57 18.31
CA LYS A 141 -39.56 4.21 19.63
C LYS A 141 -39.96 3.31 20.81
N ALA A 142 -40.58 2.19 20.55
CA ALA A 142 -41.08 1.30 21.60
C ALA A 142 -40.26 0.00 21.76
N SER A 143 -39.34 -0.30 20.89
CA SER A 143 -38.54 -1.52 21.01
C SER A 143 -37.09 -1.20 21.35
N ASN A 144 -36.78 -1.22 22.63
CA ASN A 144 -35.45 -0.91 23.17
C ASN A 144 -34.39 -1.98 22.93
N VAL A 145 -34.45 -2.76 21.85
CA VAL A 145 -33.70 -4.01 21.76
C VAL A 145 -32.53 -3.95 20.78
N TYR A 146 -32.28 -2.84 20.10
CA TYR A 146 -31.27 -2.82 19.07
C TYR A 146 -30.05 -1.95 19.45
N SER A 147 -28.88 -2.59 19.48
CA SER A 147 -27.58 -1.88 19.62
C SER A 147 -26.89 -1.80 18.24
N PRO A 148 -26.65 -0.61 17.71
CA PRO A 148 -26.06 -0.47 16.38
C PRO A 148 -24.53 -0.58 16.34
N ASP A 149 -23.89 -0.87 17.46
CA ASP A 149 -22.44 -0.70 17.59
C ASP A 149 -21.59 -1.70 16.80
N SER A 150 -22.04 -2.94 16.61
CA SER A 150 -21.21 -3.98 16.00
C SER A 150 -20.92 -3.77 14.53
N GLY A 151 -21.88 -3.31 13.74
CA GLY A 151 -21.71 -3.06 12.30
C GLY A 151 -20.85 -1.83 12.04
N THR A 152 -21.03 -0.79 12.82
CA THR A 152 -20.27 0.46 12.71
C THR A 152 -18.79 0.25 13.06
N ASN A 153 -18.51 -0.55 14.08
CA ASN A 153 -17.15 -0.87 14.49
C ASN A 153 -16.40 -1.66 13.43
N ALA A 154 -17.04 -2.59 12.73
CA ALA A 154 -16.41 -3.35 11.66
C ALA A 154 -15.96 -2.45 10.50
N VAL A 155 -16.79 -1.49 10.11
CA VAL A 155 -16.45 -0.58 9.01
C VAL A 155 -15.34 0.41 9.42
N SER A 156 -15.35 0.90 10.65
CA SER A 156 -14.30 1.73 11.20
C SER A 156 -12.97 1.00 11.22
N PHE A 157 -12.97 -0.29 11.51
CA PHE A 157 -11.79 -1.14 11.50
C PHE A 157 -11.15 -1.20 10.11
N PHE A 158 -11.94 -1.29 9.04
CA PHE A 158 -11.42 -1.26 7.67
C PHE A 158 -10.72 0.05 7.35
N ILE A 159 -11.27 1.18 7.78
CA ILE A 159 -10.68 2.50 7.55
C ILE A 159 -9.35 2.63 8.29
N ASP A 160 -9.29 2.19 9.54
CA ASP A 160 -8.09 2.25 10.37
C ASP A 160 -6.96 1.37 9.82
N LYS A 161 -7.26 0.20 9.29
CA LYS A 161 -6.26 -0.68 8.67
C LYS A 161 -5.59 -0.09 7.44
N LYS A 162 -6.21 0.86 6.77
CA LYS A 162 -5.67 1.49 5.56
C LYS A 162 -4.63 2.57 5.84
N LYS A 163 -4.49 2.97 7.05
CA LYS A 163 -3.46 3.92 7.45
C LYS A 163 -2.13 3.22 7.64
#